data_0810247e1eb5418a7bd2ae5546dc93d4
#
_entry.id   0810247e1eb5418a7bd2ae5546dc93d4
#
_cell.length_a   1.000
_cell.length_b   1.000
_cell.length_c   1.000
_cell.angle_alpha   90.00
_cell.angle_beta   90.00
_cell.angle_gamma   90.00
#
_symmetry.space_group_name_H-M   'P 1'
#
loop_
_entity.id
_entity.type
_entity.pdbx_description
1 polymer ?
#
loop_
_entity_poly.entity_id
_entity_poly.type
_entity_poly.pdbx_seq_one_letter_code
_entity_poly.pdbx_strand_id
1 'polypeptide(L)'
;NATNTIINGGTQNINNHGIATGTNINGGTQNIKSGGKADTTIISSGSRQVVEKDGTAIGSNISAGGSLIVYTGGIAHGVNQETGSALVANTGAGTDIEGYNKLSHFTITGGEANYVVLENTGELTVVAKTSAKNTTVDAGGKLIVQKEAKTDTTRLNNGGVLEVQDGGEAKHVEQQSGGALIASTTSGTLIEGTNSYGDAFYIRNSEAKNVVLENAGSLTVVTGSRAVDTIINANGKMDVYGKDVGTVLNSA
;
A
#
# COMPACT_ATOMS: atom_id res chain seq x y z
N ASN A 1 -26.08 21.46 -3.79
CA ASN A 1 -24.73 21.87 -4.20
C ASN A 1 -24.09 22.71 -3.11
N ALA A 2 -22.81 22.48 -2.87
CA ALA A 2 -21.97 23.30 -1.99
C ALA A 2 -20.81 23.87 -2.82
N THR A 3 -20.44 25.12 -2.57
CA THR A 3 -19.36 25.77 -3.32
C THR A 3 -18.42 26.48 -2.34
N ASN A 4 -17.10 26.37 -2.56
CA ASN A 4 -16.07 27.01 -1.75
C ASN A 4 -16.22 26.73 -0.24
N THR A 5 -16.52 25.47 0.11
CA THR A 5 -16.70 25.05 1.51
C THR A 5 -15.35 24.95 2.21
N ILE A 6 -15.26 25.50 3.42
CA ILE A 6 -14.11 25.31 4.30
C ILE A 6 -14.55 24.41 5.45
N ILE A 7 -13.84 23.28 5.65
CA ILE A 7 -14.12 22.31 6.71
C ILE A 7 -13.00 22.41 7.75
N ASN A 8 -13.27 23.08 8.86
CA ASN A 8 -12.34 23.23 9.98
C ASN A 8 -12.72 22.26 11.11
N GLY A 9 -12.23 21.01 11.04
CA GLY A 9 -12.47 20.00 12.08
C GLY A 9 -13.85 19.33 12.05
N GLY A 10 -14.67 19.56 11.04
CA GLY A 10 -16.00 18.97 10.88
C GLY A 10 -16.09 17.92 9.80
N THR A 11 -17.33 17.56 9.42
CA THR A 11 -17.60 16.57 8.39
C THR A 11 -18.59 17.12 7.35
N GLN A 12 -18.23 16.99 6.07
CA GLN A 12 -19.13 17.20 4.95
C GLN A 12 -19.48 15.85 4.33
N ASN A 13 -20.76 15.54 4.22
CA ASN A 13 -21.25 14.36 3.51
C ASN A 13 -21.88 14.80 2.18
N ILE A 14 -21.34 14.28 1.08
CA ILE A 14 -21.88 14.51 -0.26
C ILE A 14 -22.65 13.26 -0.64
N ASN A 15 -23.98 13.35 -0.53
CA ASN A 15 -24.89 12.24 -0.77
C ASN A 15 -25.25 12.13 -2.26
N ASN A 16 -26.04 11.14 -2.62
CA ASN A 16 -26.50 10.91 -3.99
C ASN A 16 -27.04 12.20 -4.66
N HIS A 17 -26.58 12.47 -5.88
CA HIS A 17 -26.81 13.71 -6.64
C HIS A 17 -26.27 15.00 -5.98
N GLY A 18 -25.59 14.90 -4.83
CA GLY A 18 -24.91 16.03 -4.20
C GLY A 18 -23.62 16.38 -4.96
N ILE A 19 -23.32 17.66 -5.05
CA ILE A 19 -22.07 18.16 -5.66
C ILE A 19 -21.44 19.16 -4.71
N ALA A 20 -20.14 18.99 -4.42
CA ALA A 20 -19.33 19.98 -3.74
C ALA A 20 -18.19 20.43 -4.66
N THR A 21 -17.98 21.73 -4.80
CA THR A 21 -16.95 22.29 -5.65
C THR A 21 -16.07 23.26 -4.84
N GLY A 22 -14.75 23.16 -4.99
CA GLY A 22 -13.81 24.06 -4.32
C GLY A 22 -13.77 23.87 -2.79
N THR A 23 -13.77 22.62 -2.31
CA THR A 23 -13.71 22.34 -0.86
C THR A 23 -12.27 22.40 -0.35
N ASN A 24 -12.07 23.11 0.76
CA ASN A 24 -10.81 23.10 1.51
C ASN A 24 -11.01 22.43 2.87
N ILE A 25 -10.29 21.33 3.11
CA ILE A 25 -10.42 20.53 4.34
C ILE A 25 -9.21 20.81 5.23
N ASN A 26 -9.45 21.48 6.37
CA ASN A 26 -8.44 21.85 7.35
C ASN A 26 -8.71 21.13 8.69
N GLY A 27 -8.25 19.87 8.83
CA GLY A 27 -8.45 19.07 10.02
C GLY A 27 -9.79 18.33 10.11
N GLY A 28 -10.55 18.24 9.01
CA GLY A 28 -11.86 17.58 8.96
C GLY A 28 -11.94 16.43 7.97
N THR A 29 -13.17 16.04 7.64
CA THR A 29 -13.45 14.93 6.73
C THR A 29 -14.49 15.32 5.68
N GLN A 30 -14.24 15.00 4.43
CA GLN A 30 -15.24 15.00 3.36
C GLN A 30 -15.54 13.57 2.94
N ASN A 31 -16.79 13.13 3.07
CA ASN A 31 -17.25 11.82 2.63
C ASN A 31 -18.06 11.97 1.34
N ILE A 32 -17.63 11.30 0.30
CA ILE A 32 -18.33 11.24 -0.99
C ILE A 32 -19.03 9.90 -1.07
N LYS A 33 -20.34 9.93 -0.87
CA LYS A 33 -21.21 8.76 -0.87
C LYS A 33 -21.55 8.34 -2.30
N SER A 34 -22.15 7.15 -2.46
CA SER A 34 -22.64 6.67 -3.75
C SER A 34 -23.46 7.74 -4.48
N GLY A 35 -23.11 8.02 -5.74
CA GLY A 35 -23.73 9.05 -6.56
C GLY A 35 -23.42 10.51 -6.18
N GLY A 36 -22.60 10.74 -5.14
CA GLY A 36 -22.08 12.06 -4.78
C GLY A 36 -20.84 12.41 -5.60
N LYS A 37 -20.59 13.71 -5.79
CA LYS A 37 -19.44 14.21 -6.54
C LYS A 37 -18.73 15.33 -5.78
N ALA A 38 -17.42 15.24 -5.61
CA ALA A 38 -16.56 16.35 -5.23
C ALA A 38 -15.71 16.79 -6.44
N ASP A 39 -15.55 18.11 -6.61
CA ASP A 39 -14.73 18.70 -7.65
C ASP A 39 -13.80 19.73 -7.01
N THR A 40 -12.50 19.58 -7.27
CA THR A 40 -11.45 20.44 -6.73
C THR A 40 -11.45 20.50 -5.20
N THR A 41 -10.84 19.51 -4.56
CA THR A 41 -10.71 19.45 -3.11
C THR A 41 -9.24 19.58 -2.69
N ILE A 42 -8.96 20.46 -1.73
CA ILE A 42 -7.66 20.55 -1.05
C ILE A 42 -7.77 19.81 0.28
N ILE A 43 -6.88 18.82 0.49
CA ILE A 43 -6.86 17.98 1.68
C ILE A 43 -5.59 18.32 2.46
N SER A 44 -5.72 19.17 3.48
CA SER A 44 -4.59 19.63 4.29
C SER A 44 -4.13 18.58 5.31
N SER A 45 -3.02 18.83 5.99
CA SER A 45 -2.51 17.95 7.06
C SER A 45 -3.58 17.64 8.12
N GLY A 46 -3.66 16.37 8.54
CA GLY A 46 -4.66 15.90 9.49
C GLY A 46 -6.08 15.76 8.93
N SER A 47 -6.27 16.07 7.64
CA SER A 47 -7.57 15.99 6.96
C SER A 47 -7.69 14.73 6.13
N ARG A 48 -8.93 14.36 5.79
CA ARG A 48 -9.18 13.26 4.88
C ARG A 48 -10.36 13.49 3.94
N GLN A 49 -10.23 12.97 2.74
CA GLN A 49 -11.32 12.79 1.80
C GLN A 49 -11.56 11.28 1.64
N VAL A 50 -12.81 10.84 1.76
CA VAL A 50 -13.21 9.45 1.65
C VAL A 50 -14.14 9.31 0.46
N VAL A 51 -13.78 8.45 -0.48
CA VAL A 51 -14.58 8.15 -1.67
C VAL A 51 -15.16 6.75 -1.51
N GLU A 52 -16.44 6.68 -1.30
CA GLU A 52 -17.16 5.41 -1.17
C GLU A 52 -17.46 4.81 -2.57
N LYS A 53 -17.94 3.58 -2.58
CA LYS A 53 -18.40 2.93 -3.81
C LYS A 53 -19.37 3.84 -4.59
N ASP A 54 -19.14 3.97 -5.89
CA ASP A 54 -19.92 4.83 -6.80
C ASP A 54 -19.88 6.34 -6.45
N GLY A 55 -19.04 6.77 -5.51
CA GLY A 55 -18.69 8.16 -5.26
C GLY A 55 -17.60 8.62 -6.22
N THR A 56 -17.56 9.91 -6.55
CA THR A 56 -16.59 10.46 -7.52
C THR A 56 -15.89 11.70 -6.96
N ALA A 57 -14.55 11.66 -6.91
CA ALA A 57 -13.69 12.79 -6.63
C ALA A 57 -12.95 13.19 -7.92
N ILE A 58 -12.88 14.50 -8.21
CA ILE A 58 -12.12 15.05 -9.34
C ILE A 58 -11.22 16.17 -8.82
N GLY A 59 -9.92 16.13 -9.20
CA GLY A 59 -8.99 17.21 -8.84
C GLY A 59 -8.70 17.31 -7.34
N SER A 60 -8.47 16.16 -6.68
CA SER A 60 -8.09 16.13 -5.26
C SER A 60 -6.59 16.40 -5.10
N ASN A 61 -6.25 17.48 -4.40
CA ASN A 61 -4.88 17.79 -4.00
C ASN A 61 -4.64 17.35 -2.55
N ILE A 62 -3.74 16.37 -2.36
CA ILE A 62 -3.44 15.79 -1.05
C ILE A 62 -2.11 16.37 -0.59
N SER A 63 -2.18 17.31 0.36
CA SER A 63 -0.97 17.89 0.96
C SER A 63 -0.31 16.95 1.96
N ALA A 64 0.94 17.21 2.29
CA ALA A 64 1.67 16.46 3.30
C ALA A 64 0.86 16.31 4.59
N GLY A 65 0.72 15.07 5.11
CA GLY A 65 -0.10 14.75 6.27
C GLY A 65 -1.61 14.65 6.01
N GLY A 66 -2.08 14.95 4.79
CA GLY A 66 -3.46 14.69 4.36
C GLY A 66 -3.63 13.26 3.83
N SER A 67 -4.88 12.79 3.74
CA SER A 67 -5.19 11.43 3.28
C SER A 67 -6.36 11.40 2.29
N LEU A 68 -6.18 10.69 1.19
CA LEU A 68 -7.25 10.28 0.28
C LEU A 68 -7.51 8.78 0.47
N ILE A 69 -8.73 8.43 0.82
CA ILE A 69 -9.16 7.04 1.04
C ILE A 69 -10.21 6.70 -0.02
N VAL A 70 -9.92 5.71 -0.86
CA VAL A 70 -10.84 5.27 -1.91
C VAL A 70 -11.20 3.81 -1.66
N TYR A 71 -12.47 3.58 -1.32
CA TYR A 71 -12.99 2.23 -1.15
C TYR A 71 -13.25 1.56 -2.49
N THR A 72 -13.40 0.24 -2.47
CA THR A 72 -13.70 -0.55 -3.67
C THR A 72 -14.88 0.04 -4.44
N GLY A 73 -14.65 0.31 -5.73
CA GLY A 73 -15.66 0.91 -6.61
C GLY A 73 -15.78 2.44 -6.49
N GLY A 74 -14.93 3.10 -5.72
CA GLY A 74 -14.83 4.56 -5.72
C GLY A 74 -13.97 5.07 -6.89
N ILE A 75 -14.23 6.28 -7.33
CA ILE A 75 -13.58 6.93 -8.48
C ILE A 75 -12.85 8.19 -8.00
N ALA A 76 -11.56 8.34 -8.33
CA ALA A 76 -10.79 9.54 -8.03
C ALA A 76 -9.85 9.88 -9.20
N HIS A 77 -10.16 10.93 -9.95
CA HIS A 77 -9.39 11.36 -11.12
C HIS A 77 -8.73 12.72 -10.90
N GLY A 78 -7.59 12.93 -11.57
CA GLY A 78 -6.82 14.16 -11.42
C GLY A 78 -6.26 14.35 -10.01
N VAL A 79 -5.90 13.25 -9.35
CA VAL A 79 -5.31 13.29 -8.01
C VAL A 79 -3.91 13.86 -8.09
N ASN A 80 -3.59 14.82 -7.24
CA ASN A 80 -2.23 15.29 -7.00
C ASN A 80 -1.80 14.86 -5.60
N GLN A 81 -0.92 13.87 -5.53
CA GLN A 81 -0.38 13.32 -4.29
C GLN A 81 0.97 13.99 -3.99
N GLU A 82 0.99 14.96 -3.07
CA GLU A 82 2.23 15.59 -2.61
C GLU A 82 3.05 14.63 -1.73
N THR A 83 4.37 14.84 -1.68
CA THR A 83 5.26 14.07 -0.80
C THR A 83 4.79 14.16 0.66
N GLY A 84 4.76 13.00 1.35
CA GLY A 84 4.30 12.91 2.75
C GLY A 84 2.80 12.86 2.93
N SER A 85 2.03 12.74 1.84
CA SER A 85 0.59 12.49 1.88
C SER A 85 0.26 11.00 1.77
N ALA A 86 -0.94 10.61 2.20
CA ALA A 86 -1.37 9.22 2.21
C ALA A 86 -2.44 8.95 1.16
N LEU A 87 -2.21 7.93 0.32
CA LEU A 87 -3.22 7.30 -0.52
C LEU A 87 -3.56 5.94 0.10
N VAL A 88 -4.84 5.72 0.42
CA VAL A 88 -5.36 4.42 0.87
C VAL A 88 -6.34 3.91 -0.17
N ALA A 89 -6.02 2.79 -0.80
CA ALA A 89 -6.79 2.25 -1.91
C ALA A 89 -6.69 0.73 -2.02
N ASN A 90 -7.41 0.16 -2.97
CA ASN A 90 -7.33 -1.25 -3.33
C ASN A 90 -7.56 -1.42 -4.84
N THR A 91 -7.20 -2.59 -5.36
CA THR A 91 -7.37 -2.96 -6.77
C THR A 91 -8.71 -3.66 -7.06
N GLY A 92 -9.68 -3.54 -6.15
CA GLY A 92 -10.98 -4.19 -6.28
C GLY A 92 -11.82 -3.69 -7.46
N ALA A 93 -12.83 -4.48 -7.81
CA ALA A 93 -13.66 -4.21 -8.97
C ALA A 93 -14.32 -2.82 -8.92
N GLY A 94 -14.21 -2.06 -10.01
CA GLY A 94 -14.78 -0.72 -10.15
C GLY A 94 -13.96 0.40 -9.49
N THR A 95 -12.89 0.09 -8.74
CA THR A 95 -11.95 1.12 -8.28
C THR A 95 -11.24 1.73 -9.47
N ASP A 96 -11.30 3.05 -9.60
CA ASP A 96 -10.72 3.78 -10.72
C ASP A 96 -10.08 5.08 -10.24
N ILE A 97 -8.75 5.07 -10.12
CA ILE A 97 -7.96 6.18 -9.60
C ILE A 97 -6.87 6.51 -10.61
N GLU A 98 -6.71 7.80 -10.89
CA GLU A 98 -5.57 8.27 -11.67
C GLU A 98 -5.08 9.63 -11.17
N GLY A 99 -3.79 9.88 -11.33
CA GLY A 99 -3.20 11.14 -10.93
C GLY A 99 -1.69 11.15 -11.01
N TYR A 100 -1.10 12.09 -10.30
CA TYR A 100 0.34 12.25 -10.21
C TYR A 100 0.81 12.16 -8.76
N ASN A 101 1.94 11.51 -8.53
CA ASN A 101 2.68 11.51 -7.29
C ASN A 101 4.09 12.09 -7.51
N LYS A 102 4.93 12.09 -6.48
CA LYS A 102 6.29 12.63 -6.54
C LYS A 102 7.21 11.98 -7.59
N LEU A 103 6.87 10.80 -8.10
CA LEU A 103 7.69 10.05 -9.05
C LEU A 103 7.14 10.13 -10.48
N SER A 104 5.81 9.99 -10.65
CA SER A 104 5.21 9.87 -11.99
C SER A 104 3.69 9.97 -11.96
N HIS A 105 3.08 9.82 -13.13
CA HIS A 105 1.67 9.48 -13.27
C HIS A 105 1.43 8.07 -12.74
N PHE A 106 0.36 7.89 -11.95
CA PHE A 106 -0.05 6.60 -11.40
C PHE A 106 -1.50 6.30 -11.72
N THR A 107 -1.84 5.01 -11.76
CA THR A 107 -3.21 4.54 -12.00
C THR A 107 -3.54 3.34 -11.10
N ILE A 108 -4.81 3.22 -10.71
CA ILE A 108 -5.40 2.01 -10.15
C ILE A 108 -6.73 1.82 -10.86
N THR A 109 -6.77 0.97 -11.87
CA THR A 109 -7.95 0.77 -12.71
C THR A 109 -7.98 -0.63 -13.31
N GLY A 110 -9.16 -1.18 -13.59
CA GLY A 110 -9.30 -2.49 -14.21
C GLY A 110 -8.64 -3.64 -13.45
N GLY A 111 -8.47 -3.52 -12.14
CA GLY A 111 -7.78 -4.53 -11.33
C GLY A 111 -6.26 -4.46 -11.38
N GLU A 112 -5.67 -3.39 -11.91
CA GLU A 112 -4.22 -3.16 -11.95
C GLU A 112 -3.87 -1.80 -11.34
N ALA A 113 -2.88 -1.79 -10.43
CA ALA A 113 -2.25 -0.59 -9.92
C ALA A 113 -0.88 -0.40 -10.60
N ASN A 114 -0.55 0.83 -11.00
CA ASN A 114 0.71 1.15 -11.65
C ASN A 114 1.34 2.42 -11.09
N TYR A 115 2.65 2.38 -10.79
CA TYR A 115 3.44 3.51 -10.30
C TYR A 115 2.91 4.16 -9.02
N VAL A 116 2.24 3.40 -8.15
CA VAL A 116 1.72 3.90 -6.88
C VAL A 116 2.86 4.15 -5.88
N VAL A 117 2.79 5.25 -5.15
CA VAL A 117 3.66 5.58 -4.02
C VAL A 117 2.86 5.50 -2.73
N LEU A 118 3.33 4.68 -1.80
CA LEU A 118 2.73 4.49 -0.47
C LEU A 118 3.67 5.07 0.58
N GLU A 119 3.21 6.06 1.31
CA GLU A 119 3.96 6.72 2.37
C GLU A 119 3.01 7.27 3.45
N ASN A 120 3.53 7.57 4.62
CA ASN A 120 2.82 8.27 5.69
C ASN A 120 1.40 7.74 5.95
N THR A 121 1.25 6.47 6.31
CA THR A 121 -0.02 5.74 6.50
C THR A 121 -0.76 5.37 5.21
N GLY A 122 -0.20 5.64 4.04
CA GLY A 122 -0.74 5.16 2.76
C GLY A 122 -0.73 3.64 2.69
N GLU A 123 -1.78 3.06 2.11
CA GLU A 123 -1.91 1.61 1.99
C GLU A 123 -2.54 1.22 0.65
N LEU A 124 -1.95 0.24 -0.01
CA LEU A 124 -2.56 -0.41 -1.16
C LEU A 124 -2.81 -1.87 -0.87
N THR A 125 -4.06 -2.31 -0.96
CA THR A 125 -4.41 -3.73 -0.94
C THR A 125 -4.61 -4.24 -2.36
N VAL A 126 -3.74 -5.15 -2.80
CA VAL A 126 -3.88 -5.88 -4.05
C VAL A 126 -4.75 -7.09 -3.76
N VAL A 127 -6.00 -7.04 -4.21
CA VAL A 127 -6.98 -8.09 -3.91
C VAL A 127 -6.82 -9.30 -4.83
N ALA A 128 -7.41 -10.43 -4.47
CA ALA A 128 -7.33 -11.67 -5.25
C ALA A 128 -7.61 -11.46 -6.75
N LYS A 129 -6.80 -12.05 -7.62
CA LYS A 129 -6.88 -12.01 -9.10
C LYS A 129 -6.61 -10.63 -9.71
N THR A 130 -6.01 -9.73 -8.96
CA THR A 130 -5.58 -8.41 -9.42
C THR A 130 -4.07 -8.25 -9.27
N SER A 131 -3.53 -7.11 -9.73
CA SER A 131 -2.09 -6.90 -9.72
C SER A 131 -1.68 -5.47 -9.37
N ALA A 132 -0.43 -5.32 -8.94
CA ALA A 132 0.25 -4.04 -8.84
C ALA A 132 1.62 -4.12 -9.52
N LYS A 133 2.06 -3.02 -10.15
CA LYS A 133 3.36 -2.91 -10.81
C LYS A 133 4.05 -1.61 -10.43
N ASN A 134 5.38 -1.64 -10.39
CA ASN A 134 6.20 -0.44 -10.15
C ASN A 134 5.76 0.32 -8.89
N THR A 135 5.48 -0.40 -7.80
CA THR A 135 5.04 0.21 -6.55
C THR A 135 6.24 0.60 -5.69
N THR A 136 6.24 1.82 -5.18
CA THR A 136 7.21 2.30 -4.20
C THR A 136 6.56 2.37 -2.82
N VAL A 137 7.17 1.74 -1.84
CA VAL A 137 6.68 1.70 -0.45
C VAL A 137 7.71 2.40 0.43
N ASP A 138 7.41 3.63 0.80
CA ASP A 138 8.25 4.49 1.64
C ASP A 138 7.83 4.43 3.11
N ALA A 139 8.50 5.21 3.96
CA ALA A 139 8.26 5.24 5.40
C ALA A 139 6.78 5.46 5.76
N GLY A 140 6.22 4.55 6.54
CA GLY A 140 4.82 4.55 6.96
C GLY A 140 3.85 4.03 5.90
N GLY A 141 4.33 3.71 4.69
CA GLY A 141 3.52 3.08 3.64
C GLY A 141 3.43 1.56 3.79
N LYS A 142 2.34 0.98 3.29
CA LYS A 142 2.11 -0.47 3.35
C LYS A 142 1.50 -0.99 2.04
N LEU A 143 2.12 -2.03 1.47
CA LEU A 143 1.58 -2.81 0.36
C LEU A 143 1.14 -4.17 0.88
N ILE A 144 -0.13 -4.53 0.68
CA ILE A 144 -0.69 -5.83 1.05
C ILE A 144 -1.02 -6.61 -0.22
N VAL A 145 -0.42 -7.77 -0.38
CA VAL A 145 -0.67 -8.69 -1.51
C VAL A 145 -1.46 -9.89 -0.98
N GLN A 146 -2.73 -9.94 -1.32
CA GLN A 146 -3.63 -11.01 -0.87
C GLN A 146 -3.36 -12.32 -1.61
N LYS A 147 -3.96 -13.41 -1.13
CA LYS A 147 -3.97 -14.70 -1.83
C LYS A 147 -4.45 -14.52 -3.28
N GLU A 148 -3.75 -15.15 -4.22
CA GLU A 148 -4.01 -15.07 -5.67
C GLU A 148 -3.83 -13.66 -6.27
N ALA A 149 -3.31 -12.70 -5.49
CA ALA A 149 -2.89 -11.41 -6.00
C ALA A 149 -1.42 -11.43 -6.39
N LYS A 150 -1.02 -10.48 -7.24
CA LYS A 150 0.36 -10.39 -7.73
C LYS A 150 0.90 -8.97 -7.65
N THR A 151 2.17 -8.85 -7.32
CA THR A 151 2.91 -7.61 -7.52
C THR A 151 4.21 -7.88 -8.28
N ASP A 152 4.61 -6.93 -9.11
CA ASP A 152 5.85 -6.96 -9.87
C ASP A 152 6.58 -5.63 -9.73
N THR A 153 7.88 -5.67 -9.53
CA THR A 153 8.74 -4.49 -9.34
C THR A 153 8.24 -3.64 -8.17
N THR A 154 8.50 -4.13 -6.96
CA THR A 154 8.20 -3.40 -5.72
C THR A 154 9.51 -2.90 -5.12
N ARG A 155 9.63 -1.58 -4.96
CA ARG A 155 10.72 -0.96 -4.20
C ARG A 155 10.28 -0.76 -2.76
N LEU A 156 10.88 -1.49 -1.84
CA LEU A 156 10.58 -1.46 -0.40
C LEU A 156 11.66 -0.66 0.32
N ASN A 157 11.39 0.58 0.63
CA ASN A 157 12.31 1.51 1.27
C ASN A 157 12.24 1.45 2.80
N ASN A 158 13.19 2.11 3.47
CA ASN A 158 13.24 2.21 4.93
C ASN A 158 11.89 2.69 5.51
N GLY A 159 11.37 1.95 6.48
CA GLY A 159 10.09 2.25 7.14
C GLY A 159 8.84 1.87 6.34
N GLY A 160 9.00 1.35 5.12
CA GLY A 160 7.92 0.76 4.34
C GLY A 160 7.67 -0.70 4.73
N VAL A 161 6.45 -1.19 4.47
CA VAL A 161 6.04 -2.56 4.77
C VAL A 161 5.47 -3.23 3.51
N LEU A 162 6.02 -4.38 3.14
CA LEU A 162 5.43 -5.30 2.17
C LEU A 162 4.91 -6.53 2.91
N GLU A 163 3.59 -6.72 2.91
CA GLU A 163 2.94 -7.91 3.45
C GLU A 163 2.43 -8.78 2.30
N VAL A 164 2.96 -9.99 2.19
CA VAL A 164 2.47 -10.99 1.23
C VAL A 164 1.75 -12.09 2.00
N GLN A 165 0.44 -12.12 1.85
CA GLN A 165 -0.41 -13.14 2.49
C GLN A 165 -0.22 -14.51 1.83
N ASP A 166 -0.60 -15.56 2.53
CA ASP A 166 -0.47 -16.94 2.08
C ASP A 166 -1.07 -17.15 0.68
N GLY A 167 -0.22 -17.59 -0.27
CA GLY A 167 -0.61 -17.75 -1.67
C GLY A 167 -0.61 -16.48 -2.51
N GLY A 168 -0.09 -15.37 -2.00
CA GLY A 168 0.21 -14.16 -2.76
C GLY A 168 1.54 -14.27 -3.52
N GLU A 169 1.72 -13.47 -4.55
CA GLU A 169 2.92 -13.45 -5.40
C GLU A 169 3.55 -12.05 -5.43
N ALA A 170 4.86 -11.94 -5.15
CA ALA A 170 5.63 -10.70 -5.28
C ALA A 170 6.96 -10.99 -5.98
N LYS A 171 7.13 -10.45 -7.19
CA LYS A 171 8.36 -10.59 -7.98
C LYS A 171 9.14 -9.28 -8.07
N HIS A 172 10.44 -9.41 -8.31
CA HIS A 172 11.36 -8.28 -8.45
C HIS A 172 11.23 -7.29 -7.27
N VAL A 173 11.21 -7.84 -6.04
CA VAL A 173 11.22 -7.02 -4.83
C VAL A 173 12.63 -6.48 -4.61
N GLU A 174 12.78 -5.16 -4.53
CA GLU A 174 14.02 -4.49 -4.13
C GLU A 174 13.87 -4.02 -2.68
N GLN A 175 14.33 -4.84 -1.74
CA GLN A 175 14.33 -4.48 -0.33
C GLN A 175 15.55 -3.60 0.00
N GLN A 176 15.30 -2.37 0.42
CA GLN A 176 16.32 -1.49 0.96
C GLN A 176 16.46 -1.69 2.48
N SER A 177 17.59 -1.27 3.06
CA SER A 177 17.80 -1.33 4.52
C SER A 177 16.67 -0.63 5.28
N GLY A 178 16.10 -1.31 6.27
CA GLY A 178 14.94 -0.84 7.04
C GLY A 178 13.59 -1.09 6.38
N GLY A 179 13.53 -1.72 5.22
CA GLY A 179 12.27 -2.18 4.60
C GLY A 179 11.77 -3.47 5.23
N ALA A 180 10.51 -3.51 5.66
CA ALA A 180 9.93 -4.65 6.37
C ALA A 180 9.19 -5.59 5.42
N LEU A 181 9.63 -6.84 5.32
CA LEU A 181 8.93 -7.92 4.63
C LEU A 181 8.16 -8.77 5.66
N ILE A 182 6.87 -8.97 5.43
CA ILE A 182 6.00 -9.86 6.23
C ILE A 182 5.49 -10.97 5.33
N ALA A 183 5.81 -12.22 5.65
CA ALA A 183 5.45 -13.36 4.83
C ALA A 183 5.46 -14.68 5.60
N SER A 184 5.02 -15.76 4.93
CA SER A 184 5.16 -17.13 5.40
C SER A 184 5.71 -18.05 4.30
N THR A 185 6.21 -19.21 4.69
CA THR A 185 6.64 -20.26 3.75
C THR A 185 5.49 -21.18 3.31
N THR A 186 4.24 -20.73 3.45
CA THR A 186 3.05 -21.47 3.04
C THR A 186 3.11 -21.85 1.55
N SER A 187 2.67 -23.08 1.24
CA SER A 187 2.58 -23.55 -0.15
C SER A 187 1.76 -22.58 -1.01
N GLY A 188 2.30 -22.22 -2.18
CA GLY A 188 1.69 -21.26 -3.10
C GLY A 188 2.14 -19.81 -2.88
N THR A 189 2.76 -19.46 -1.77
CA THR A 189 3.42 -18.16 -1.60
C THR A 189 4.67 -18.09 -2.48
N LEU A 190 4.79 -17.05 -3.29
CA LEU A 190 5.95 -16.79 -4.15
C LEU A 190 6.45 -15.38 -3.94
N ILE A 191 7.66 -15.25 -3.43
CA ILE A 191 8.33 -13.95 -3.30
C ILE A 191 9.75 -14.13 -3.82
N GLU A 192 10.22 -13.20 -4.64
CA GLU A 192 11.60 -13.19 -5.10
C GLU A 192 12.09 -11.77 -5.36
N GLY A 193 13.37 -11.54 -5.11
CA GLY A 193 13.95 -10.23 -5.29
C GLY A 193 15.39 -10.15 -4.80
N THR A 194 15.79 -8.91 -4.47
CA THR A 194 17.10 -8.60 -3.89
C THR A 194 16.88 -8.03 -2.49
N ASN A 195 17.60 -8.56 -1.50
CA ASN A 195 17.52 -8.11 -0.13
C ASN A 195 18.40 -6.88 0.14
N SER A 196 18.35 -6.32 1.35
CA SER A 196 19.07 -5.11 1.74
C SER A 196 20.60 -5.25 1.75
N TYR A 197 21.14 -6.45 1.62
CA TYR A 197 22.59 -6.71 1.46
C TYR A 197 23.00 -6.88 -0.01
N GLY A 198 22.03 -6.81 -0.95
CA GLY A 198 22.29 -6.98 -2.38
C GLY A 198 22.24 -8.43 -2.86
N ASP A 199 21.87 -9.38 -1.98
CA ASP A 199 21.76 -10.78 -2.33
C ASP A 199 20.38 -11.14 -2.88
N ALA A 200 20.32 -12.06 -3.83
CA ALA A 200 19.06 -12.62 -4.28
C ALA A 200 18.40 -13.44 -3.16
N PHE A 201 17.12 -13.19 -2.89
CA PHE A 201 16.32 -13.94 -1.93
C PHE A 201 15.04 -14.49 -2.57
N TYR A 202 14.47 -15.52 -1.97
CA TYR A 202 13.17 -16.03 -2.36
C TYR A 202 12.40 -16.71 -1.22
N ILE A 203 11.08 -16.73 -1.36
CA ILE A 203 10.16 -17.61 -0.63
C ILE A 203 9.32 -18.33 -1.69
N ARG A 204 9.54 -19.62 -1.89
CA ARG A 204 8.81 -20.45 -2.87
C ARG A 204 8.96 -21.95 -2.56
N ASN A 205 8.01 -22.76 -3.02
CA ASN A 205 8.06 -24.21 -2.85
C ASN A 205 8.32 -24.66 -1.39
N SER A 206 7.68 -23.98 -0.44
CA SER A 206 7.86 -24.22 1.01
C SER A 206 9.30 -24.01 1.51
N GLU A 207 10.06 -23.15 0.84
CA GLU A 207 11.40 -22.75 1.25
C GLU A 207 11.55 -21.23 1.21
N ALA A 208 12.16 -20.65 2.25
CA ALA A 208 12.67 -19.29 2.26
C ALA A 208 14.20 -19.33 2.24
N LYS A 209 14.84 -18.51 1.40
CA LYS A 209 16.30 -18.42 1.35
C LYS A 209 16.77 -16.96 1.27
N ASN A 210 17.85 -16.67 2.02
CA ASN A 210 18.50 -15.34 2.09
C ASN A 210 17.52 -14.20 2.46
N VAL A 211 16.46 -14.50 3.20
CA VAL A 211 15.49 -13.49 3.63
C VAL A 211 16.11 -12.61 4.71
N VAL A 212 15.91 -11.31 4.62
CA VAL A 212 16.31 -10.34 5.64
C VAL A 212 15.06 -9.82 6.34
N LEU A 213 15.01 -9.96 7.66
CA LEU A 213 13.92 -9.51 8.52
C LEU A 213 14.42 -8.35 9.37
N GLU A 214 13.83 -7.18 9.18
CA GLU A 214 14.20 -5.97 9.89
C GLU A 214 12.99 -5.04 10.04
N ASN A 215 13.05 -4.10 10.98
CA ASN A 215 12.08 -3.03 11.16
C ASN A 215 10.60 -3.52 11.17
N ALA A 216 10.29 -4.50 12.02
CA ALA A 216 9.00 -5.20 12.11
C ALA A 216 8.70 -6.20 10.96
N GLY A 217 9.64 -6.49 10.10
CA GLY A 217 9.56 -7.62 9.16
C GLY A 217 9.43 -8.94 9.89
N SER A 218 8.65 -9.87 9.36
CA SER A 218 8.43 -11.18 9.99
C SER A 218 8.31 -12.31 8.98
N LEU A 219 8.86 -13.46 9.33
CA LEU A 219 8.74 -14.70 8.57
C LEU A 219 8.15 -15.80 9.45
N THR A 220 7.07 -16.43 9.00
CA THR A 220 6.55 -17.66 9.61
C THR A 220 6.99 -18.86 8.76
N VAL A 221 7.85 -19.70 9.34
CA VAL A 221 8.28 -20.97 8.72
C VAL A 221 7.30 -22.05 9.15
N VAL A 222 6.36 -22.40 8.27
CA VAL A 222 5.27 -23.33 8.60
C VAL A 222 5.76 -24.79 8.66
N THR A 223 4.98 -25.67 9.29
CA THR A 223 5.27 -27.10 9.36
C THR A 223 5.48 -27.70 7.96
N GLY A 224 6.53 -28.50 7.80
CA GLY A 224 6.89 -29.11 6.52
C GLY A 224 7.67 -28.20 5.56
N SER A 225 7.94 -26.95 5.96
CA SER A 225 8.75 -26.02 5.20
C SER A 225 10.10 -25.73 5.88
N ARG A 226 10.94 -24.93 5.22
CA ARG A 226 12.24 -24.55 5.78
C ARG A 226 12.65 -23.10 5.47
N ALA A 227 13.48 -22.55 6.33
CA ALA A 227 14.25 -21.33 6.09
C ALA A 227 15.74 -21.67 6.00
N VAL A 228 16.45 -20.97 5.13
CA VAL A 228 17.90 -21.17 4.90
C VAL A 228 18.56 -19.80 4.81
N ASP A 229 19.64 -19.62 5.58
CA ASP A 229 20.46 -18.40 5.57
C ASP A 229 19.64 -17.10 5.79
N THR A 230 18.68 -17.14 6.74
CA THR A 230 17.88 -15.95 7.12
C THR A 230 18.74 -15.01 7.98
N ILE A 231 18.61 -13.73 7.75
CA ILE A 231 19.23 -12.69 8.59
C ILE A 231 18.12 -11.97 9.36
N ILE A 232 18.24 -11.91 10.68
CA ILE A 232 17.29 -11.21 11.54
C ILE A 232 18.02 -10.02 12.17
N ASN A 233 17.70 -8.83 11.71
CA ASN A 233 18.19 -7.56 12.24
C ASN A 233 17.25 -6.98 13.31
N ALA A 234 17.57 -5.79 13.81
CA ALA A 234 16.78 -5.11 14.82
C ALA A 234 15.29 -5.08 14.49
N ASN A 235 14.44 -5.47 15.44
CA ASN A 235 12.99 -5.57 15.33
C ASN A 235 12.46 -6.55 14.26
N GLY A 236 13.33 -7.37 13.64
CA GLY A 236 12.92 -8.49 12.81
C GLY A 236 12.46 -9.68 13.66
N LYS A 237 11.56 -10.51 13.13
CA LYS A 237 11.01 -11.68 13.83
C LYS A 237 10.90 -12.89 12.91
N MET A 238 11.24 -14.08 13.42
CA MET A 238 10.98 -15.35 12.74
C MET A 238 10.30 -16.33 13.69
N ASP A 239 9.16 -16.88 13.30
CA ASP A 239 8.46 -17.95 14.01
C ASP A 239 8.67 -19.28 13.25
N VAL A 240 9.29 -20.26 13.89
CA VAL A 240 9.70 -21.53 13.23
C VAL A 240 8.87 -22.70 13.73
N TYR A 241 8.00 -23.22 12.89
CA TYR A 241 7.26 -24.49 13.06
C TYR A 241 7.82 -25.60 12.16
N GLY A 242 8.64 -25.23 11.18
CA GLY A 242 9.32 -26.11 10.24
C GLY A 242 10.80 -26.31 10.60
N LYS A 243 11.68 -26.15 9.64
CA LYS A 243 13.14 -26.25 9.81
C LYS A 243 13.81 -24.91 9.55
N ASP A 244 14.84 -24.63 10.30
CA ASP A 244 15.71 -23.48 10.11
C ASP A 244 17.18 -23.93 10.03
N VAL A 245 17.92 -23.34 9.09
CA VAL A 245 19.34 -23.62 8.89
C VAL A 245 20.08 -22.32 8.56
N GLY A 246 21.14 -22.03 9.30
CA GLY A 246 22.04 -20.91 8.97
C GLY A 246 21.50 -19.54 9.29
N THR A 247 20.48 -19.43 10.14
CA THR A 247 19.97 -18.12 10.56
C THR A 247 20.99 -17.34 11.41
N VAL A 248 21.19 -16.08 11.06
CA VAL A 248 22.03 -15.14 11.78
C VAL A 248 21.15 -14.12 12.49
N LEU A 249 21.38 -13.95 13.80
CA LEU A 249 20.74 -12.89 14.59
C LEU A 249 21.76 -11.78 14.82
N ASN A 250 21.46 -10.60 14.32
CA ASN A 250 22.27 -9.41 14.58
C ASN A 250 21.67 -8.64 15.75
N SER A 251 22.51 -8.33 16.73
CA SER A 251 22.12 -7.43 17.82
C SER A 251 21.85 -6.01 17.29
N ALA A 252 20.91 -5.32 17.90
CA ALA A 252 20.66 -3.91 17.64
C ALA A 252 21.84 -3.05 18.13
#